data_1b5e1764ad5b05932194101e1be18d04
#
_entry.id   1b5e1764ad5b05932194101e1be18d04
#
_cell.length_a   1.000
_cell.length_b   1.000
_cell.length_c   1.000
_cell.angle_alpha   90.00
_cell.angle_beta   90.00
_cell.angle_gamma   90.00
#
_symmetry.space_group_name_H-M   'P 1'
#
loop_
_entity.id
_entity.type
_entity.pdbx_description
1 polymer ?
#
loop_
_entity_poly.entity_id
_entity_poly.type
_entity_poly.pdbx_seq_one_letter_code
_entity_poly.pdbx_strand_id
1 'polypeptide(L)'
;MKKKGYYEYENGIYPFKLWVHVGNDLEELINSCFDGCEVPDREYGGITYDSAFRKSDNRRGVLVSFHCQKDMSMNYCCHEASHVCDAIEDAIGMDHGGEASAYLMGWIASCINKARLKISDFIEIKDKEK
;
A
#
# COMPACT_ATOMS: atom_id res chain seq x y z
N MET A 1 -18.78 -2.49 13.79
CA MET A 1 -18.05 -3.60 13.22
C MET A 1 -16.94 -3.12 12.32
N LYS A 2 -15.74 -3.67 12.50
CA LYS A 2 -14.58 -3.24 11.73
C LYS A 2 -14.63 -3.83 10.32
N LYS A 3 -14.50 -2.98 9.32
CA LYS A 3 -14.45 -3.45 7.93
C LYS A 3 -13.04 -3.93 7.60
N LYS A 4 -12.97 -5.00 6.84
CA LYS A 4 -11.71 -5.55 6.33
C LYS A 4 -11.53 -5.10 4.89
N GLY A 5 -10.34 -4.66 4.56
CA GLY A 5 -10.07 -4.19 3.21
C GLY A 5 -8.84 -3.32 3.13
N TYR A 6 -8.79 -2.48 2.13
CA TYR A 6 -7.64 -1.65 1.86
C TYR A 6 -8.06 -0.39 1.12
N TYR A 7 -7.20 0.62 1.15
CA TYR A 7 -7.41 1.86 0.41
C TYR A 7 -6.64 1.78 -0.90
N GLU A 8 -7.23 2.31 -1.97
CA GLU A 8 -6.62 2.29 -3.30
C GLU A 8 -6.40 3.71 -3.80
N TYR A 9 -5.23 3.93 -4.38
CA TYR A 9 -4.85 5.21 -4.96
C TYR A 9 -4.25 5.00 -6.34
N GLU A 10 -4.58 5.91 -7.25
CA GLU A 10 -4.06 5.89 -8.60
C GLU A 10 -3.44 7.24 -8.91
N ASN A 11 -2.21 7.21 -9.40
CA ASN A 11 -1.47 8.44 -9.65
C ASN A 11 -2.03 9.22 -10.85
N GLY A 12 -2.51 8.52 -11.86
CA GLY A 12 -2.99 9.15 -13.09
C GLY A 12 -1.90 9.42 -14.12
N ILE A 13 -0.63 9.38 -13.71
CA ILE A 13 0.50 9.58 -14.61
C ILE A 13 1.23 8.27 -14.86
N TYR A 14 1.49 7.53 -13.81
CA TYR A 14 2.22 6.26 -13.89
C TYR A 14 1.22 5.10 -13.76
N PRO A 15 1.41 4.00 -14.52
CA PRO A 15 0.45 2.89 -14.54
C PRO A 15 0.63 1.96 -13.33
N PHE A 16 0.72 2.51 -12.14
CA PHE A 16 0.95 1.79 -10.91
C PHE A 16 -0.10 2.16 -9.87
N LYS A 17 -0.70 1.15 -9.26
CA LYS A 17 -1.59 1.36 -8.13
C LYS A 17 -0.79 1.43 -6.84
N LEU A 18 -1.31 2.18 -5.89
CA LEU A 18 -0.83 2.13 -4.51
C LEU A 18 -1.98 1.65 -3.65
N TRP A 19 -1.74 0.58 -2.89
CA TRP A 19 -2.73 0.04 -1.96
C TRP A 19 -2.19 0.16 -0.55
N VAL A 20 -3.03 0.67 0.36
CA VAL A 20 -2.66 0.83 1.76
C VAL A 20 -3.61 0.05 2.63
N HIS A 21 -3.07 -0.85 3.42
CA HIS A 21 -3.81 -1.68 4.36
C HIS A 21 -3.44 -1.27 5.78
N VAL A 22 -4.45 -1.16 6.65
CA VAL A 22 -4.25 -0.87 8.06
C VAL A 22 -5.04 -1.87 8.87
N GLY A 23 -4.36 -2.79 9.53
CA GLY A 23 -5.01 -3.80 10.33
C GLY A 23 -4.12 -4.99 10.61
N ASN A 24 -4.60 -5.88 11.48
CA ASN A 24 -3.87 -7.08 11.86
C ASN A 24 -4.27 -8.31 11.04
N ASP A 25 -5.00 -8.09 9.96
CA ASP A 25 -5.54 -9.15 9.10
C ASP A 25 -4.81 -9.22 7.75
N LEU A 26 -3.52 -8.92 7.74
CA LEU A 26 -2.73 -8.90 6.49
C LEU A 26 -2.70 -10.27 5.82
N GLU A 27 -2.60 -11.35 6.57
CA GLU A 27 -2.59 -12.69 6.00
C GLU A 27 -3.86 -12.97 5.22
N GLU A 28 -5.00 -12.62 5.79
CA GLU A 28 -6.29 -12.77 5.11
C GLU A 28 -6.35 -11.91 3.85
N LEU A 29 -5.87 -10.68 3.93
CA LEU A 29 -5.84 -9.78 2.78
C LEU A 29 -5.00 -10.34 1.64
N ILE A 30 -3.79 -10.80 1.94
CA ILE A 30 -2.89 -11.36 0.94
C ILE A 30 -3.52 -12.59 0.29
N ASN A 31 -4.02 -13.51 1.11
CA ASN A 31 -4.59 -14.74 0.59
C ASN A 31 -5.82 -14.50 -0.26
N SER A 32 -6.59 -13.47 0.05
CA SER A 32 -7.84 -13.17 -0.68
C SER A 32 -7.64 -12.28 -1.90
N CYS A 33 -6.66 -11.37 -1.86
CA CYS A 33 -6.64 -10.26 -2.81
C CYS A 33 -5.36 -10.10 -3.61
N PHE A 34 -4.21 -10.56 -3.10
CA PHE A 34 -2.94 -10.21 -3.72
C PHE A 34 -2.03 -11.41 -3.94
N ASP A 35 -1.39 -11.45 -5.11
CA ASP A 35 -0.29 -12.36 -5.42
C ASP A 35 1.03 -11.59 -5.32
N GLY A 36 2.13 -12.32 -5.15
CA GLY A 36 3.45 -11.73 -5.09
C GLY A 36 3.83 -11.19 -3.73
N CYS A 37 3.02 -11.48 -2.71
CA CYS A 37 3.25 -10.98 -1.36
C CYS A 37 3.38 -12.17 -0.41
N GLU A 38 4.47 -12.21 0.36
CA GLU A 38 4.65 -13.25 1.37
C GLU A 38 4.13 -12.75 2.71
N VAL A 39 3.41 -13.61 3.43
CA VAL A 39 2.94 -13.30 4.76
C VAL A 39 4.15 -13.19 5.69
N PRO A 40 4.27 -12.09 6.47
CA PRO A 40 5.41 -11.95 7.38
C PRO A 40 5.40 -13.03 8.45
N ASP A 41 6.59 -13.52 8.79
CA ASP A 41 6.74 -14.55 9.81
C ASP A 41 7.02 -13.98 11.20
N ARG A 42 6.96 -12.66 11.34
CA ARG A 42 7.19 -11.96 12.61
C ARG A 42 6.40 -10.68 12.65
N GLU A 43 6.35 -10.06 13.82
CA GLU A 43 5.66 -8.80 14.01
C GLU A 43 6.29 -7.68 13.19
N TYR A 44 5.46 -6.75 12.75
CA TYR A 44 5.88 -5.60 11.97
C TYR A 44 5.01 -4.38 12.35
N GLY A 45 5.58 -3.19 12.28
CA GLY A 45 4.81 -1.95 12.37
C GLY A 45 4.29 -1.54 11.01
N GLY A 46 5.16 -1.62 9.99
CA GLY A 46 4.81 -1.39 8.60
C GLY A 46 5.63 -2.29 7.71
N ILE A 47 5.08 -2.61 6.54
CA ILE A 47 5.76 -3.43 5.54
C ILE A 47 5.33 -3.00 4.14
N THR A 48 6.26 -3.00 3.19
CA THR A 48 6.00 -2.63 1.80
C THR A 48 6.32 -3.81 0.90
N TYR A 49 5.35 -4.17 0.04
CA TYR A 49 5.53 -5.15 -1.02
C TYR A 49 5.71 -4.39 -2.33
N ASP A 50 6.89 -4.44 -2.89
CA ASP A 50 7.27 -3.60 -4.03
C ASP A 50 6.66 -4.04 -5.36
N SER A 51 6.13 -5.26 -5.43
CA SER A 51 5.50 -5.76 -6.65
C SER A 51 4.38 -6.70 -6.26
N ALA A 52 3.19 -6.15 -6.12
CA ALA A 52 1.99 -6.90 -5.79
C ALA A 52 1.05 -6.94 -7.00
N PHE A 53 0.35 -8.05 -7.15
CA PHE A 53 -0.64 -8.22 -8.22
C PHE A 53 -1.99 -8.50 -7.60
N ARG A 54 -2.97 -7.65 -7.90
CA ARG A 54 -4.32 -7.86 -7.39
C ARG A 54 -4.98 -9.00 -8.15
N LYS A 55 -5.49 -10.00 -7.42
CA LYS A 55 -6.04 -11.21 -8.03
C LYS A 55 -7.25 -10.95 -8.91
N SER A 56 -8.09 -9.98 -8.54
CA SER A 56 -9.35 -9.76 -9.24
C SER A 56 -9.18 -9.24 -10.65
N ASP A 57 -8.12 -8.49 -10.94
CA ASP A 57 -7.92 -7.87 -12.26
C ASP A 57 -6.47 -7.95 -12.73
N ASN A 58 -5.62 -8.62 -11.98
CA ASN A 58 -4.20 -8.80 -12.28
C ASN A 58 -3.45 -7.47 -12.43
N ARG A 59 -3.93 -6.41 -11.77
CA ARG A 59 -3.24 -5.11 -11.77
C ARG A 59 -2.02 -5.17 -10.90
N ARG A 60 -0.95 -4.56 -11.39
CA ARG A 60 0.30 -4.46 -10.65
C ARG A 60 0.34 -3.16 -9.85
N GLY A 61 0.89 -3.23 -8.66
CA GLY A 61 1.05 -2.06 -7.82
C GLY A 61 1.95 -2.34 -6.64
N VAL A 62 1.95 -1.39 -5.72
CA VAL A 62 2.69 -1.50 -4.47
C VAL A 62 1.68 -1.61 -3.34
N LEU A 63 1.85 -2.62 -2.50
CA LEU A 63 1.01 -2.80 -1.31
C LEU A 63 1.83 -2.43 -0.09
N VAL A 64 1.32 -1.50 0.70
CA VAL A 64 1.92 -1.16 1.99
C VAL A 64 0.90 -1.47 3.09
N SER A 65 1.38 -2.09 4.17
CA SER A 65 0.51 -2.47 5.28
C SER A 65 1.07 -1.96 6.59
N PHE A 66 0.19 -1.39 7.40
CA PHE A 66 0.49 -1.02 8.78
C PHE A 66 -0.34 -1.92 9.69
N HIS A 67 0.29 -2.45 10.73
CA HIS A 67 -0.37 -3.40 11.63
C HIS A 67 -1.60 -2.79 12.31
N CYS A 68 -1.52 -1.51 12.68
CA CYS A 68 -2.66 -0.78 13.23
C CYS A 68 -2.42 0.72 13.04
N GLN A 69 -3.48 1.51 13.24
CA GLN A 69 -3.36 2.96 13.07
C GLN A 69 -2.33 3.57 14.02
N LYS A 70 -2.17 3.01 15.22
CA LYS A 70 -1.19 3.50 16.18
C LYS A 70 0.24 3.40 15.66
N ASP A 71 0.51 2.44 14.78
CA ASP A 71 1.84 2.28 14.18
C ASP A 71 2.10 3.26 13.03
N MET A 72 1.11 4.06 12.68
CA MET A 72 1.24 5.04 11.59
C MET A 72 1.78 6.37 12.11
N SER A 73 2.90 6.32 12.82
CA SER A 73 3.64 7.52 13.19
C SER A 73 4.24 8.16 11.95
N MET A 74 4.61 9.43 12.05
CA MET A 74 5.27 10.09 10.93
C MET A 74 6.54 9.32 10.51
N ASN A 75 7.30 8.82 11.49
CA ASN A 75 8.50 8.03 11.22
C ASN A 75 8.16 6.80 10.38
N TYR A 76 7.20 5.97 10.81
CA TYR A 76 6.84 4.77 10.07
C TYR A 76 6.21 5.09 8.72
N CYS A 77 5.35 6.09 8.66
CA CYS A 77 4.73 6.48 7.38
C CYS A 77 5.78 6.94 6.37
N CYS A 78 6.75 7.74 6.80
CA CYS A 78 7.82 8.19 5.90
C CYS A 78 8.76 7.05 5.51
N HIS A 79 9.03 6.13 6.44
CA HIS A 79 9.86 4.96 6.17
C HIS A 79 9.23 4.11 5.06
N GLU A 80 7.95 3.78 5.21
CA GLU A 80 7.27 2.98 4.19
C GLU A 80 7.07 3.77 2.88
N ALA A 81 6.80 5.08 2.98
CA ALA A 81 6.68 5.91 1.78
C ALA A 81 7.96 5.91 0.96
N SER A 82 9.11 5.88 1.63
CA SER A 82 10.39 5.80 0.94
C SER A 82 10.52 4.50 0.14
N HIS A 83 10.13 3.38 0.73
CA HIS A 83 10.13 2.09 0.02
C HIS A 83 9.16 2.10 -1.16
N VAL A 84 7.97 2.68 -0.98
CA VAL A 84 6.99 2.80 -2.08
C VAL A 84 7.56 3.63 -3.22
N CYS A 85 8.18 4.75 -2.89
CA CYS A 85 8.77 5.63 -3.90
C CYS A 85 9.85 4.89 -4.69
N ASP A 86 10.75 4.21 -4.01
CA ASP A 86 11.81 3.43 -4.66
C ASP A 86 11.22 2.36 -5.57
N ALA A 87 10.19 1.65 -5.09
CA ALA A 87 9.55 0.59 -5.87
C ALA A 87 8.96 1.11 -7.17
N ILE A 88 8.25 2.23 -7.11
CA ILE A 88 7.64 2.82 -8.30
C ILE A 88 8.71 3.33 -9.26
N GLU A 89 9.73 4.03 -8.73
CA GLU A 89 10.81 4.55 -9.56
C GLU A 89 11.56 3.44 -10.28
N ASP A 90 11.86 2.36 -9.57
CA ASP A 90 12.51 1.20 -10.18
C ASP A 90 11.65 0.58 -11.26
N ALA A 91 10.35 0.47 -11.02
CA ALA A 91 9.43 -0.17 -11.95
C ALA A 91 9.26 0.61 -13.27
N ILE A 92 9.32 1.93 -13.21
CA ILE A 92 9.12 2.79 -14.40
C ILE A 92 10.42 3.32 -14.97
N GLY A 93 11.57 2.97 -14.36
CA GLY A 93 12.86 3.42 -14.84
C GLY A 93 13.16 4.88 -14.57
N MET A 94 12.56 5.44 -13.51
CA MET A 94 12.78 6.84 -13.14
C MET A 94 13.97 6.97 -12.19
N ASP A 95 14.80 7.97 -12.40
CA ASP A 95 15.93 8.24 -11.52
C ASP A 95 15.45 8.62 -10.12
N HIS A 96 16.19 8.17 -9.11
CA HIS A 96 15.94 8.57 -7.73
C HIS A 96 16.44 9.99 -7.50
N GLY A 97 15.68 10.75 -6.72
CA GLY A 97 16.05 12.14 -6.40
C GLY A 97 15.53 13.12 -7.44
N GLY A 98 15.72 14.41 -7.19
CA GLY A 98 15.26 15.48 -8.06
C GLY A 98 13.78 15.82 -7.88
N GLU A 99 13.29 16.72 -8.73
CA GLU A 99 11.93 17.24 -8.59
C GLU A 99 10.86 16.19 -8.84
N ALA A 100 11.02 15.36 -9.88
CA ALA A 100 10.03 14.32 -10.18
C ALA A 100 9.88 13.34 -9.02
N SER A 101 11.00 12.95 -8.44
CA SER A 101 11.02 12.05 -7.28
C SER A 101 10.36 12.72 -6.08
N ALA A 102 10.61 14.00 -5.85
CA ALA A 102 10.02 14.75 -4.75
C ALA A 102 8.51 14.85 -4.89
N TYR A 103 8.00 15.11 -6.08
CA TYR A 103 6.55 15.14 -6.32
C TYR A 103 5.92 13.76 -6.08
N LEU A 104 6.58 12.70 -6.54
CA LEU A 104 6.08 11.34 -6.33
C LEU A 104 6.03 11.02 -4.84
N MET A 105 7.11 11.32 -4.12
CA MET A 105 7.17 11.09 -2.67
C MET A 105 6.05 11.84 -1.94
N GLY A 106 5.81 13.10 -2.31
CA GLY A 106 4.74 13.90 -1.71
C GLY A 106 3.37 13.28 -1.93
N TRP A 107 3.12 12.76 -3.14
CA TRP A 107 1.86 12.09 -3.44
C TRP A 107 1.71 10.82 -2.60
N ILE A 108 2.77 10.01 -2.51
CA ILE A 108 2.74 8.77 -1.72
C ILE A 108 2.46 9.08 -0.24
N ALA A 109 3.17 10.06 0.32
CA ALA A 109 2.98 10.44 1.71
C ALA A 109 1.55 10.91 1.97
N SER A 110 1.00 11.68 1.02
CA SER A 110 -0.39 12.15 1.10
C SER A 110 -1.37 10.98 1.10
N CYS A 111 -1.15 9.98 0.24
CA CYS A 111 -2.01 8.80 0.18
C CYS A 111 -1.98 8.03 1.50
N ILE A 112 -0.79 7.80 2.04
CA ILE A 112 -0.65 7.08 3.32
C ILE A 112 -1.34 7.86 4.44
N ASN A 113 -1.19 9.18 4.45
CA ASN A 113 -1.86 10.01 5.45
C ASN A 113 -3.38 9.96 5.32
N LYS A 114 -3.90 9.95 4.10
CA LYS A 114 -5.33 9.81 3.88
C LYS A 114 -5.86 8.46 4.40
N ALA A 115 -5.09 7.39 4.18
CA ALA A 115 -5.46 6.08 4.71
C ALA A 115 -5.46 6.10 6.24
N ARG A 116 -4.47 6.76 6.86
CA ARG A 116 -4.42 6.92 8.31
C ARG A 116 -5.65 7.62 8.85
N LEU A 117 -6.13 8.62 8.12
CA LEU A 117 -7.30 9.42 8.49
C LEU A 117 -8.63 8.81 8.03
N LYS A 118 -8.59 7.74 7.26
CA LYS A 118 -9.78 7.03 6.74
C LYS A 118 -10.65 7.92 5.85
N ILE A 119 -10.03 8.77 5.03
CA ILE A 119 -10.74 9.73 4.17
C ILE A 119 -10.61 9.43 2.68
N SER A 120 -10.32 8.18 2.32
CA SER A 120 -10.15 7.77 0.93
C SER A 120 -11.11 6.63 0.59
N ASP A 121 -11.17 6.30 -0.69
CA ASP A 121 -11.96 5.17 -1.16
C ASP A 121 -11.44 3.87 -0.55
N PHE A 122 -12.33 3.17 0.12
CA PHE A 122 -12.00 1.93 0.80
C PHE A 122 -12.62 0.77 0.03
N ILE A 123 -11.79 -0.22 -0.30
CA ILE A 123 -12.25 -1.42 -0.98
C ILE A 123 -12.40 -2.51 0.08
N GLU A 124 -13.64 -2.89 0.32
CA GLU A 124 -13.97 -3.86 1.35
C GLU A 124 -13.82 -5.28 0.81
N ILE A 125 -13.18 -6.15 1.61
CA ILE A 125 -13.14 -7.57 1.32
C ILE A 125 -14.48 -8.15 1.71
N LYS A 126 -15.17 -8.73 0.73
CA LYS A 126 -16.45 -9.39 1.00
C LYS A 126 -16.21 -10.86 1.28
N ASP A 127 -16.91 -11.38 2.25
CA ASP A 127 -16.89 -12.81 2.51
C ASP A 127 -17.43 -13.54 1.28
N LYS A 128 -16.78 -14.63 0.93
CA LYS A 128 -17.26 -15.43 -0.19
C LYS A 128 -18.56 -16.11 0.22
N GLU A 129 -19.52 -16.03 -0.67
CA GLU A 129 -20.75 -16.80 -0.50
C GLU A 129 -20.45 -18.29 -0.50
N LYS A 130 -21.10 -18.97 0.37
CA LYS A 130 -20.90 -20.41 0.54
C LYS A 130 -21.90 -21.22 -0.25
#